data_77424cc655f4c6aeb8e1c32b3f4c617d
#
_entry.id   77424cc655f4c6aeb8e1c32b3f4c617d
#
_cell.length_a   1.000
_cell.length_b   1.000
_cell.length_c   1.000
_cell.angle_alpha   90.00
_cell.angle_beta   90.00
_cell.angle_gamma   90.00
#
_symmetry.space_group_name_H-M   'P 1'
#
loop_
_entity.id
_entity.type
_entity.pdbx_description
1 polymer ?
#
loop_
_entity_poly.entity_id
_entity_poly.type
_entity_poly.pdbx_seq_one_letter_code
_entity_poly.pdbx_strand_id
1 'polypeptide(L)'
;MAVYAIGDLHLSLGADKPMDIFPGWEGYLPKLEANWRRLIAPEDTVILAGDTSWAMTLQDTGADFAFLQSLPGQKWLLKGNHDYWWTTARKMENYLAAGGFDSLHILHNNACFVGDTAFCGTRGWPFDEVVQDAQAAKIMAREAGRLRMSRDAAGDAKEKIVFLHYPPVFPGSSAQPLIDVLKEYGVRRCYYGHLHGKSIHYAAQGVLDGIEYRLISADGLGFCPLKLGF
;
A
#
# COMPACT_ATOMS: atom_id res chain seq x y z
N MET A 1 6.90 -18.52 -7.28
CA MET A 1 6.06 -17.51 -6.57
C MET A 1 6.92 -16.28 -6.37
N ALA A 2 6.59 -15.20 -7.03
CA ALA A 2 7.25 -13.90 -6.90
C ALA A 2 6.35 -12.94 -6.13
N VAL A 3 6.91 -11.83 -5.63
CA VAL A 3 6.14 -10.77 -5.01
C VAL A 3 6.33 -9.48 -5.79
N TYR A 4 5.24 -8.79 -6.00
CA TYR A 4 5.19 -7.49 -6.65
C TYR A 4 4.57 -6.46 -5.71
N ALA A 5 4.82 -5.19 -5.97
CA ALA A 5 4.22 -4.11 -5.21
C ALA A 5 3.88 -2.92 -6.12
N ILE A 6 2.77 -2.28 -5.81
CA ILE A 6 2.32 -1.03 -6.43
C ILE A 6 1.35 -0.37 -5.46
N GLY A 7 1.28 0.94 -5.43
CA GLY A 7 0.28 1.71 -4.66
C GLY A 7 -0.53 2.61 -5.57
N ASP A 8 -1.55 3.24 -4.99
CA ASP A 8 -2.21 4.40 -5.59
C ASP A 8 -2.83 4.11 -6.96
N LEU A 9 -3.59 3.01 -7.04
CA LEU A 9 -4.27 2.62 -8.28
C LEU A 9 -5.42 3.57 -8.62
N HIS A 10 -6.01 4.19 -7.59
CA HIS A 10 -7.11 5.13 -7.74
C HIS A 10 -8.20 4.65 -8.70
N LEU A 11 -8.59 3.38 -8.57
CA LEU A 11 -9.65 2.81 -9.39
C LEU A 11 -10.96 3.57 -9.15
N SER A 12 -11.72 3.77 -10.22
CA SER A 12 -12.98 4.51 -10.17
C SER A 12 -14.03 3.93 -11.13
N LEU A 13 -14.01 2.60 -11.31
CA LEU A 13 -14.95 1.91 -12.21
C LEU A 13 -16.39 1.97 -11.73
N GLY A 14 -16.60 2.11 -10.41
CA GLY A 14 -17.88 2.29 -9.76
C GLY A 14 -18.14 3.72 -9.27
N ALA A 15 -17.24 4.68 -9.50
CA ALA A 15 -17.33 6.04 -8.99
C ALA A 15 -17.04 7.07 -10.09
N ASP A 16 -17.70 8.23 -10.02
CA ASP A 16 -17.45 9.35 -10.95
C ASP A 16 -16.23 10.17 -10.49
N LYS A 17 -15.05 9.59 -10.66
CA LYS A 17 -13.74 10.16 -10.30
C LYS A 17 -12.71 9.82 -11.36
N PRO A 18 -12.81 10.36 -12.61
CA PRO A 18 -11.89 10.02 -13.69
C PRO A 18 -10.47 10.49 -13.35
N MET A 19 -9.51 9.57 -13.38
CA MET A 19 -8.08 9.87 -13.15
C MET A 19 -7.38 10.35 -14.43
N ASP A 20 -7.88 10.01 -15.59
CA ASP A 20 -7.35 10.38 -16.92
C ASP A 20 -7.39 11.89 -17.23
N ILE A 21 -8.03 12.69 -16.37
CA ILE A 21 -7.95 14.15 -16.43
C ILE A 21 -6.61 14.71 -15.90
N PHE A 22 -5.84 13.89 -15.18
CA PHE A 22 -4.55 14.30 -14.63
C PHE A 22 -3.41 13.97 -15.57
N PRO A 23 -2.43 14.89 -15.77
CA PRO A 23 -1.30 14.65 -16.65
C PRO A 23 -0.54 13.36 -16.27
N GLY A 24 -0.33 12.48 -17.25
CA GLY A 24 0.36 11.21 -17.08
C GLY A 24 -0.54 10.03 -16.69
N TRP A 25 -1.85 10.26 -16.48
CA TRP A 25 -2.83 9.22 -16.18
C TRP A 25 -3.70 8.83 -17.39
N GLU A 26 -3.50 9.46 -18.54
CA GLU A 26 -4.25 9.16 -19.75
C GLU A 26 -4.11 7.68 -20.13
N GLY A 27 -5.23 6.99 -20.22
CA GLY A 27 -5.27 5.57 -20.56
C GLY A 27 -4.55 4.66 -19.54
N TYR A 28 -4.47 5.04 -18.29
CA TYR A 28 -3.72 4.32 -17.27
C TYR A 28 -4.26 2.90 -17.00
N LEU A 29 -5.59 2.74 -17.02
CA LEU A 29 -6.22 1.47 -16.66
C LEU A 29 -5.84 0.32 -17.63
N PRO A 30 -5.99 0.45 -18.98
CA PRO A 30 -5.52 -0.57 -19.91
C PRO A 30 -4.00 -0.78 -19.84
N LYS A 31 -3.21 0.27 -19.54
CA LYS A 31 -1.77 0.15 -19.37
C LYS A 31 -1.41 -0.65 -18.12
N LEU A 32 -2.09 -0.38 -16.99
CA LEU A 32 -1.96 -1.15 -15.76
C LEU A 32 -2.31 -2.63 -15.99
N GLU A 33 -3.46 -2.90 -16.61
CA GLU A 33 -3.91 -4.26 -16.90
C GLU A 33 -2.92 -5.02 -17.79
N ALA A 34 -2.46 -4.41 -18.86
CA ALA A 34 -1.50 -5.03 -19.78
C ALA A 34 -0.17 -5.37 -19.08
N ASN A 35 0.37 -4.44 -18.30
CA ASN A 35 1.59 -4.66 -17.51
C ASN A 35 1.39 -5.76 -16.46
N TRP A 36 0.26 -5.74 -15.76
CA TRP A 36 -0.06 -6.72 -14.73
C TRP A 36 -0.12 -8.14 -15.30
N ARG A 37 -0.93 -8.35 -16.36
CA ARG A 37 -1.09 -9.65 -17.01
C ARG A 37 0.20 -10.18 -17.65
N ARG A 38 1.09 -9.27 -18.07
CA ARG A 38 2.40 -9.64 -18.64
C ARG A 38 3.39 -10.12 -17.58
N LEU A 39 3.31 -9.59 -16.34
CA LEU A 39 4.35 -9.79 -15.32
C LEU A 39 3.97 -10.82 -14.26
N ILE A 40 2.69 -10.89 -13.90
CA ILE A 40 2.23 -11.57 -12.70
C ILE A 40 1.54 -12.88 -13.08
N ALA A 41 1.98 -13.97 -12.46
CA ALA A 41 1.37 -15.29 -12.59
C ALA A 41 0.29 -15.52 -11.50
N PRO A 42 -0.64 -16.47 -11.68
CA PRO A 42 -1.71 -16.75 -10.71
C PRO A 42 -1.21 -17.06 -9.29
N GLU A 43 -0.04 -17.67 -9.17
CA GLU A 43 0.60 -18.03 -7.89
C GLU A 43 1.38 -16.90 -7.23
N ASP A 44 1.58 -15.76 -7.90
CA ASP A 44 2.34 -14.64 -7.37
C ASP A 44 1.51 -13.80 -6.39
N THR A 45 2.18 -12.99 -5.60
CA THR A 45 1.58 -12.09 -4.61
C THR A 45 1.82 -10.63 -5.01
N VAL A 46 0.82 -9.78 -4.82
CA VAL A 46 0.92 -8.34 -5.05
C VAL A 46 0.51 -7.58 -3.80
N ILE A 47 1.36 -6.69 -3.32
CA ILE A 47 1.03 -5.79 -2.22
C ILE A 47 0.57 -4.45 -2.80
N LEU A 48 -0.65 -4.05 -2.46
CA LEU A 48 -1.24 -2.76 -2.83
C LEU A 48 -1.08 -1.77 -1.68
N ALA A 49 -0.22 -0.77 -1.86
CA ALA A 49 0.21 0.14 -0.79
C ALA A 49 -0.76 1.31 -0.53
N GLY A 50 -2.06 1.05 -0.60
CA GLY A 50 -3.12 2.03 -0.33
C GLY A 50 -3.60 2.78 -1.56
N ASP A 51 -4.63 3.58 -1.36
CA ASP A 51 -5.35 4.35 -2.39
C ASP A 51 -5.76 3.47 -3.58
N THR A 52 -6.42 2.36 -3.22
CA THR A 52 -6.83 1.34 -4.20
C THR A 52 -8.04 1.80 -5.00
N SER A 53 -9.04 2.41 -4.34
CA SER A 53 -10.32 2.77 -4.97
C SER A 53 -10.86 4.10 -4.44
N TRP A 54 -11.49 4.88 -5.32
CA TRP A 54 -12.23 6.10 -4.99
C TRP A 54 -13.63 5.85 -4.40
N ALA A 55 -14.03 4.62 -4.21
CA ALA A 55 -15.32 4.28 -3.62
C ALA A 55 -15.50 4.95 -2.26
N MET A 56 -16.71 5.45 -2.00
CA MET A 56 -17.02 6.11 -0.73
C MET A 56 -17.47 5.10 0.34
N THR A 57 -18.06 4.00 -0.07
CA THR A 57 -18.50 2.91 0.82
C THR A 57 -17.95 1.57 0.36
N LEU A 58 -17.92 0.58 1.24
CA LEU A 58 -17.47 -0.77 0.90
C LEU A 58 -18.29 -1.39 -0.24
N GLN A 59 -19.59 -1.10 -0.30
CA GLN A 59 -20.48 -1.59 -1.34
C GLN A 59 -20.15 -1.01 -2.72
N ASP A 60 -19.68 0.24 -2.76
CA ASP A 60 -19.34 0.93 -4.01
C ASP A 60 -18.05 0.38 -4.65
N THR A 61 -17.23 -0.40 -3.89
CA THR A 61 -15.99 -0.99 -4.42
C THR A 61 -16.21 -2.13 -5.42
N GLY A 62 -17.45 -2.59 -5.59
CA GLY A 62 -17.75 -3.83 -6.32
C GLY A 62 -17.14 -3.93 -7.70
N ALA A 63 -17.22 -2.86 -8.52
CA ALA A 63 -16.61 -2.84 -9.86
C ALA A 63 -15.08 -2.85 -9.82
N ASP A 64 -14.46 -2.09 -8.91
CA ASP A 64 -13.02 -2.02 -8.74
C ASP A 64 -12.46 -3.35 -8.23
N PHE A 65 -13.14 -3.99 -7.27
CA PHE A 65 -12.73 -5.29 -6.75
C PHE A 65 -12.95 -6.42 -7.76
N ALA A 66 -14.01 -6.36 -8.59
CA ALA A 66 -14.19 -7.29 -9.69
C ALA A 66 -13.06 -7.17 -10.73
N PHE A 67 -12.63 -5.96 -11.04
CA PHE A 67 -11.46 -5.73 -11.90
C PHE A 67 -10.21 -6.34 -11.28
N LEU A 68 -9.90 -6.06 -10.01
CA LEU A 68 -8.74 -6.64 -9.33
C LEU A 68 -8.82 -8.18 -9.25
N GLN A 69 -10.01 -8.74 -8.99
CA GLN A 69 -10.24 -10.19 -8.97
C GLN A 69 -9.95 -10.82 -10.32
N SER A 70 -10.23 -10.13 -11.43
CA SER A 70 -9.96 -10.62 -12.79
C SER A 70 -8.45 -10.69 -13.14
N LEU A 71 -7.61 -9.97 -12.39
CA LEU A 71 -6.17 -9.94 -12.59
C LEU A 71 -5.49 -11.12 -11.86
N PRO A 72 -4.42 -11.71 -12.43
CA PRO A 72 -3.71 -12.83 -11.79
C PRO A 72 -3.02 -12.42 -10.48
N GLY A 73 -2.72 -13.42 -9.64
CA GLY A 73 -2.00 -13.27 -8.38
C GLY A 73 -2.90 -12.99 -7.17
N GLN A 74 -2.36 -13.13 -5.96
CA GLN A 74 -3.00 -12.82 -4.68
C GLN A 74 -2.71 -11.37 -4.30
N LYS A 75 -3.73 -10.55 -4.06
CA LYS A 75 -3.59 -9.10 -3.79
C LYS A 75 -3.85 -8.81 -2.32
N TRP A 76 -2.89 -8.17 -1.66
CA TRP A 76 -2.98 -7.74 -0.28
C TRP A 76 -3.15 -6.23 -0.23
N LEU A 77 -4.30 -5.78 0.23
CA LEU A 77 -4.70 -4.37 0.24
C LEU A 77 -4.32 -3.72 1.57
N LEU A 78 -3.48 -2.69 1.50
CA LEU A 78 -3.21 -1.77 2.60
C LEU A 78 -4.13 -0.55 2.48
N LYS A 79 -4.44 0.09 3.60
CA LYS A 79 -5.23 1.32 3.60
C LYS A 79 -4.43 2.53 3.13
N GLY A 80 -4.98 3.32 2.21
CA GLY A 80 -4.54 4.68 1.90
C GLY A 80 -5.42 5.76 2.52
N ASN A 81 -5.19 7.02 2.17
CA ASN A 81 -6.01 8.13 2.68
C ASN A 81 -7.32 8.32 1.90
N HIS A 82 -7.35 7.94 0.64
CA HIS A 82 -8.54 8.00 -0.22
C HIS A 82 -9.37 6.70 -0.20
N ASP A 83 -8.94 5.66 0.52
CA ASP A 83 -9.76 4.47 0.74
C ASP A 83 -10.87 4.76 1.78
N TYR A 84 -11.83 5.63 1.42
CA TYR A 84 -12.95 6.02 2.29
C TYR A 84 -13.87 4.84 2.62
N TRP A 85 -13.93 3.85 1.72
CA TRP A 85 -14.66 2.59 1.88
C TRP A 85 -14.12 1.71 3.02
N TRP A 86 -12.90 1.98 3.50
CA TRP A 86 -12.23 1.15 4.50
C TRP A 86 -12.96 1.16 5.84
N THR A 87 -13.27 -0.04 6.33
CA THR A 87 -13.96 -0.25 7.61
C THR A 87 -13.20 -1.27 8.49
N THR A 88 -13.88 -2.03 9.34
CA THR A 88 -13.21 -3.06 10.15
C THR A 88 -12.78 -4.23 9.27
N ALA A 89 -11.63 -4.86 9.60
CA ALA A 89 -11.11 -6.01 8.84
C ALA A 89 -12.19 -7.09 8.65
N ARG A 90 -12.90 -7.47 9.71
CA ARG A 90 -13.97 -8.47 9.65
C ARG A 90 -15.10 -8.12 8.67
N LYS A 91 -15.50 -6.85 8.60
CA LYS A 91 -16.55 -6.44 7.64
C LYS A 91 -16.05 -6.53 6.20
N MET A 92 -14.80 -6.11 5.98
CA MET A 92 -14.16 -6.20 4.66
C MET A 92 -13.97 -7.66 4.24
N GLU A 93 -13.45 -8.51 5.09
CA GLU A 93 -13.27 -9.96 4.83
C GLU A 93 -14.59 -10.65 4.50
N ASN A 94 -15.66 -10.35 5.27
CA ASN A 94 -16.98 -10.88 4.98
C ASN A 94 -17.53 -10.39 3.62
N TYR A 95 -17.26 -9.13 3.27
CA TYR A 95 -17.67 -8.58 1.98
C TYR A 95 -16.90 -9.23 0.82
N LEU A 96 -15.60 -9.42 0.96
CA LEU A 96 -14.78 -10.10 -0.03
C LEU A 96 -15.26 -11.54 -0.27
N ALA A 97 -15.49 -12.29 0.82
CA ALA A 97 -15.99 -13.66 0.74
C ALA A 97 -17.39 -13.73 0.10
N ALA A 98 -18.32 -12.85 0.47
CA ALA A 98 -19.67 -12.81 -0.09
C ALA A 98 -19.66 -12.40 -1.58
N GLY A 99 -18.71 -11.58 -2.01
CA GLY A 99 -18.55 -11.13 -3.39
C GLY A 99 -17.76 -12.09 -4.29
N GLY A 100 -17.20 -13.19 -3.74
CA GLY A 100 -16.33 -14.10 -4.49
C GLY A 100 -14.99 -13.46 -4.88
N PHE A 101 -14.49 -12.50 -4.08
CA PHE A 101 -13.21 -11.84 -4.30
C PHE A 101 -12.07 -12.61 -3.62
N ASP A 102 -11.92 -13.88 -3.96
CA ASP A 102 -11.05 -14.84 -3.26
C ASP A 102 -9.56 -14.53 -3.35
N SER A 103 -9.15 -13.74 -4.34
CA SER A 103 -7.75 -13.31 -4.50
C SER A 103 -7.43 -11.98 -3.82
N LEU A 104 -8.41 -11.36 -3.12
CA LEU A 104 -8.23 -10.10 -2.40
C LEU A 104 -8.16 -10.36 -0.90
N HIS A 105 -7.14 -9.81 -0.25
CA HIS A 105 -6.88 -9.95 1.18
C HIS A 105 -6.61 -8.59 1.82
N ILE A 106 -6.86 -8.47 3.12
CA ILE A 106 -6.66 -7.22 3.86
C ILE A 106 -5.36 -7.29 4.66
N LEU A 107 -4.45 -6.34 4.41
CA LEU A 107 -3.24 -6.14 5.20
C LEU A 107 -3.51 -5.06 6.27
N HIS A 108 -3.88 -5.49 7.47
CA HIS A 108 -4.24 -4.59 8.57
C HIS A 108 -4.00 -5.22 9.93
N ASN A 109 -2.95 -4.82 10.61
CA ASN A 109 -2.48 -5.38 11.90
C ASN A 109 -2.11 -6.88 11.82
N ASN A 110 -1.85 -7.39 10.64
CA ASN A 110 -1.43 -8.76 10.32
C ASN A 110 -0.22 -8.71 9.39
N ALA A 111 0.26 -9.86 8.93
CA ALA A 111 1.32 -9.98 7.94
C ALA A 111 0.90 -10.94 6.82
N CYS A 112 1.38 -10.67 5.61
CA CYS A 112 1.34 -11.59 4.49
C CYS A 112 2.67 -12.37 4.45
N PHE A 113 2.63 -13.65 4.09
CA PHE A 113 3.82 -14.49 4.01
C PHE A 113 4.00 -15.07 2.61
N VAL A 114 5.24 -15.00 2.12
CA VAL A 114 5.66 -15.73 0.92
C VAL A 114 7.01 -16.38 1.24
N GLY A 115 7.02 -17.70 1.35
CA GLY A 115 8.18 -18.43 1.87
C GLY A 115 8.55 -17.97 3.28
N ASP A 116 9.81 -17.65 3.49
CA ASP A 116 10.37 -17.18 4.77
C ASP A 116 10.30 -15.64 4.95
N THR A 117 9.69 -14.93 4.00
CA THR A 117 9.57 -13.47 4.03
C THR A 117 8.18 -13.06 4.46
N ALA A 118 8.09 -12.10 5.39
CA ALA A 118 6.85 -11.48 5.82
C ALA A 118 6.73 -10.04 5.29
N PHE A 119 5.55 -9.70 4.83
CA PHE A 119 5.18 -8.37 4.34
C PHE A 119 4.21 -7.74 5.35
N CYS A 120 4.64 -6.66 5.97
CA CYS A 120 3.96 -5.96 7.05
C CYS A 120 3.60 -4.55 6.60
N GLY A 121 2.65 -3.90 7.26
CA GLY A 121 2.38 -2.52 6.93
C GLY A 121 1.28 -1.85 7.73
N THR A 122 1.23 -0.54 7.56
CA THR A 122 0.15 0.33 8.05
C THR A 122 0.01 1.52 7.10
N ARG A 123 -1.09 2.27 7.23
CA ARG A 123 -1.28 3.48 6.44
C ARG A 123 -0.16 4.50 6.67
N GLY A 124 0.32 4.61 7.89
CA GLY A 124 1.13 5.74 8.32
C GLY A 124 0.28 7.00 8.51
N TRP A 125 0.95 8.15 8.60
CA TRP A 125 0.29 9.44 8.76
C TRP A 125 1.08 10.53 8.05
N PRO A 126 0.42 11.53 7.40
CA PRO A 126 1.12 12.61 6.72
C PRO A 126 1.86 13.47 7.75
N PHE A 127 3.06 13.87 7.39
CA PHE A 127 3.93 14.62 8.29
C PHE A 127 3.53 16.09 8.39
N ASP A 128 3.03 16.70 7.31
CA ASP A 128 2.64 18.12 7.26
C ASP A 128 1.50 18.46 8.23
N GLU A 129 0.68 17.46 8.59
CA GLU A 129 -0.39 17.60 9.58
C GLU A 129 0.07 17.31 11.01
N VAL A 130 1.33 16.95 11.21
CA VAL A 130 1.93 16.69 12.54
C VAL A 130 2.39 17.99 13.21
N VAL A 131 2.13 19.12 12.63
CA VAL A 131 2.51 20.41 13.20
C VAL A 131 1.85 20.57 14.58
N GLN A 132 2.57 20.11 15.61
CA GLN A 132 2.43 20.49 17.04
C GLN A 132 1.03 20.29 17.66
N ASP A 133 0.10 19.57 17.06
CA ASP A 133 -1.19 19.26 17.64
C ASP A 133 -1.14 17.92 18.42
N ALA A 134 -1.62 17.94 19.66
CA ALA A 134 -1.74 16.74 20.50
C ALA A 134 -2.57 15.62 19.83
N GLN A 135 -3.50 15.97 18.95
CA GLN A 135 -4.31 15.01 18.19
C GLN A 135 -3.46 14.29 17.12
N ALA A 136 -2.64 15.02 16.37
CA ALA A 136 -1.73 14.44 15.37
C ALA A 136 -0.71 13.49 16.01
N ALA A 137 -0.16 13.87 17.17
CA ALA A 137 0.73 13.01 17.95
C ALA A 137 0.05 11.69 18.39
N LYS A 138 -1.22 11.75 18.82
CA LYS A 138 -2.01 10.55 19.16
C LYS A 138 -2.25 9.64 17.95
N ILE A 139 -2.53 10.24 16.79
CA ILE A 139 -2.73 9.48 15.55
C ILE A 139 -1.42 8.81 15.13
N MET A 140 -0.30 9.52 15.15
CA MET A 140 1.02 8.97 14.83
C MET A 140 1.39 7.82 15.77
N ALA A 141 1.18 7.98 17.08
CA ALA A 141 1.43 6.93 18.07
C ALA A 141 0.57 5.68 17.80
N ARG A 142 -0.69 5.87 17.38
CA ARG A 142 -1.59 4.78 16.99
C ARG A 142 -1.13 4.08 15.72
N GLU A 143 -0.66 4.80 14.72
CA GLU A 143 -0.10 4.20 13.49
C GLU A 143 1.20 3.43 13.78
N ALA A 144 2.08 3.96 14.64
CA ALA A 144 3.26 3.24 15.12
C ALA A 144 2.87 1.94 15.88
N GLY A 145 1.83 2.00 16.71
CA GLY A 145 1.27 0.81 17.38
C GLY A 145 0.73 -0.22 16.39
N ARG A 146 0.04 0.20 15.33
CA ARG A 146 -0.44 -0.69 14.26
C ARG A 146 0.70 -1.33 13.48
N LEU A 147 1.76 -0.57 13.21
CA LEU A 147 2.94 -1.12 12.56
C LEU A 147 3.60 -2.18 13.43
N ARG A 148 3.70 -1.97 14.77
CA ARG A 148 4.18 -2.99 15.70
C ARG A 148 3.32 -4.24 15.65
N MET A 149 1.99 -4.11 15.72
CA MET A 149 1.08 -5.27 15.62
C MET A 149 1.28 -6.06 14.32
N SER A 150 1.36 -5.37 13.18
CA SER A 150 1.62 -6.00 11.89
C SER A 150 2.97 -6.70 11.87
N ARG A 151 3.99 -6.06 12.47
CA ARG A 151 5.35 -6.59 12.54
C ARG A 151 5.47 -7.78 13.51
N ASP A 152 4.75 -7.75 14.64
CA ASP A 152 4.70 -8.85 15.60
C ASP A 152 4.00 -10.08 15.00
N ALA A 153 2.96 -9.86 14.19
CA ALA A 153 2.30 -10.92 13.43
C ALA A 153 3.24 -11.63 12.43
N ALA A 154 4.35 -11.00 12.04
CA ALA A 154 5.38 -11.62 11.20
C ALA A 154 6.23 -12.66 11.91
N GLY A 155 6.17 -12.75 13.24
CA GLY A 155 6.89 -13.75 14.04
C GLY A 155 8.37 -13.87 13.68
N ASP A 156 8.83 -15.11 13.48
CA ASP A 156 10.23 -15.46 13.20
C ASP A 156 10.60 -15.47 11.72
N ALA A 157 9.80 -14.81 10.84
CA ALA A 157 10.15 -14.69 9.44
C ALA A 157 11.58 -14.17 9.28
N LYS A 158 12.36 -14.77 8.37
CA LYS A 158 13.78 -14.43 8.17
C LYS A 158 13.96 -13.02 7.63
N GLU A 159 13.09 -12.60 6.73
CA GLU A 159 13.05 -11.26 6.21
C GLU A 159 11.69 -10.62 6.46
N LYS A 160 11.69 -9.32 6.71
CA LYS A 160 10.50 -8.55 6.99
C LYS A 160 10.56 -7.24 6.24
N ILE A 161 9.65 -7.10 5.28
CA ILE A 161 9.54 -5.94 4.41
C ILE A 161 8.31 -5.14 4.83
N VAL A 162 8.46 -3.83 4.95
CA VAL A 162 7.37 -2.96 5.41
C VAL A 162 6.83 -2.14 4.26
N PHE A 163 5.50 -1.99 4.27
CA PHE A 163 4.74 -1.11 3.39
C PHE A 163 4.03 -0.03 4.20
N LEU A 164 4.16 1.18 3.75
CA LEU A 164 3.40 2.33 4.25
C LEU A 164 2.64 2.96 3.09
N HIS A 165 1.53 3.64 3.37
CA HIS A 165 0.95 4.48 2.34
C HIS A 165 1.62 5.85 2.33
N TYR A 166 1.65 6.54 3.48
CA TYR A 166 2.35 7.82 3.58
C TYR A 166 3.88 7.65 3.61
N PRO A 167 4.64 8.55 2.97
CA PRO A 167 6.10 8.53 3.04
C PRO A 167 6.59 8.72 4.49
N PRO A 168 7.46 7.84 4.99
CA PRO A 168 8.01 8.00 6.35
C PRO A 168 9.08 9.09 6.45
N VAL A 169 9.70 9.43 5.31
CA VAL A 169 10.71 10.48 5.18
C VAL A 169 10.32 11.41 4.05
N PHE A 170 10.36 12.71 4.31
CA PHE A 170 10.09 13.76 3.35
C PHE A 170 11.09 14.91 3.55
N PRO A 171 11.43 15.72 2.53
CA PRO A 171 12.37 16.83 2.69
C PRO A 171 11.99 17.75 3.86
N GLY A 172 12.89 17.88 4.83
CA GLY A 172 12.69 18.72 6.02
C GLY A 172 11.84 18.08 7.12
N SER A 173 11.33 16.85 6.94
CA SER A 173 10.51 16.20 7.95
C SER A 173 10.55 14.68 7.90
N SER A 174 10.22 14.02 9.02
CA SER A 174 10.20 12.56 9.11
C SER A 174 9.16 12.07 10.12
N ALA A 175 8.46 11.00 9.81
CA ALA A 175 7.55 10.31 10.72
C ALA A 175 8.34 9.50 11.75
N GLN A 176 9.06 10.20 12.65
CA GLN A 176 10.02 9.58 13.57
C GLN A 176 9.46 8.38 14.34
N PRO A 177 8.23 8.40 14.89
CA PRO A 177 7.68 7.23 15.59
C PRO A 177 7.54 5.99 14.71
N LEU A 178 7.33 6.13 13.39
CA LEU A 178 7.31 5.00 12.45
C LEU A 178 8.73 4.52 12.14
N ILE A 179 9.67 5.47 11.93
CA ILE A 179 11.08 5.15 11.68
C ILE A 179 11.68 4.43 12.89
N ASP A 180 11.33 4.84 14.11
CA ASP A 180 11.77 4.17 15.34
C ASP A 180 11.30 2.71 15.38
N VAL A 181 10.06 2.43 14.96
CA VAL A 181 9.56 1.05 14.82
C VAL A 181 10.35 0.28 13.75
N LEU A 182 10.61 0.88 12.59
CA LEU A 182 11.43 0.22 11.56
C LEU A 182 12.81 -0.17 12.09
N LYS A 183 13.46 0.73 12.84
CA LYS A 183 14.79 0.50 13.46
C LYS A 183 14.71 -0.53 14.60
N GLU A 184 13.72 -0.42 15.48
CA GLU A 184 13.48 -1.34 16.60
C GLU A 184 13.41 -2.80 16.14
N TYR A 185 12.74 -3.04 15.01
CA TYR A 185 12.58 -4.38 14.44
C TYR A 185 13.62 -4.75 13.36
N GLY A 186 14.63 -3.95 13.14
CA GLY A 186 15.69 -4.21 12.16
C GLY A 186 15.19 -4.31 10.72
N VAL A 187 14.14 -3.54 10.37
CA VAL A 187 13.60 -3.49 9.01
C VAL A 187 14.63 -2.84 8.08
N ARG A 188 14.93 -3.50 6.95
CA ARG A 188 15.90 -3.01 5.97
C ARG A 188 15.26 -2.45 4.73
N ARG A 189 13.97 -2.69 4.48
CA ARG A 189 13.26 -2.25 3.28
C ARG A 189 11.88 -1.71 3.66
N CYS A 190 11.59 -0.51 3.20
CA CYS A 190 10.32 0.17 3.37
C CYS A 190 9.84 0.74 2.04
N TYR A 191 8.73 0.23 1.54
CA TYR A 191 8.06 0.71 0.33
C TYR A 191 6.88 1.59 0.70
N TYR A 192 6.61 2.63 -0.08
CA TYR A 192 5.51 3.55 0.23
C TYR A 192 4.90 4.17 -1.04
N GLY A 193 3.69 4.71 -0.92
CA GLY A 193 2.91 5.35 -1.97
C GLY A 193 2.70 6.84 -1.76
N HIS A 194 1.50 7.30 -2.07
CA HIS A 194 0.95 8.62 -1.79
C HIS A 194 1.46 9.78 -2.65
N LEU A 195 2.71 9.78 -3.08
CA LEU A 195 3.28 10.89 -3.85
C LEU A 195 3.06 10.68 -5.35
N HIS A 196 2.42 11.66 -5.99
CA HIS A 196 2.02 11.63 -7.39
C HIS A 196 2.56 12.82 -8.18
N GLY A 197 2.68 12.67 -9.50
CA GLY A 197 3.03 13.72 -10.41
C GLY A 197 4.30 14.48 -9.98
N LYS A 198 4.19 15.79 -9.76
CA LYS A 198 5.36 16.60 -9.35
C LYS A 198 5.90 16.25 -7.97
N SER A 199 5.06 15.73 -7.05
CA SER A 199 5.50 15.39 -5.69
C SER A 199 6.44 14.18 -5.65
N ILE A 200 6.49 13.36 -6.70
CA ILE A 200 7.44 12.24 -6.84
C ILE A 200 8.91 12.72 -6.69
N HIS A 201 9.22 13.95 -7.11
CA HIS A 201 10.57 14.51 -6.94
C HIS A 201 11.03 14.64 -5.49
N TYR A 202 10.09 14.68 -4.55
CA TYR A 202 10.38 14.77 -3.12
C TYR A 202 10.45 13.41 -2.44
N ALA A 203 10.24 12.33 -3.18
CA ALA A 203 10.29 10.98 -2.64
C ALA A 203 11.69 10.64 -2.12
N ALA A 204 11.78 10.24 -0.86
CA ALA A 204 13.00 9.64 -0.32
C ALA A 204 13.20 8.27 -0.96
N GLN A 205 14.25 8.12 -1.74
CA GLN A 205 14.59 6.87 -2.41
C GLN A 205 16.06 6.50 -2.16
N GLY A 206 16.33 5.21 -1.98
CA GLY A 206 17.63 4.68 -1.64
C GLY A 206 17.80 4.41 -0.14
N VAL A 207 19.05 4.20 0.29
CA VAL A 207 19.36 3.82 1.68
C VAL A 207 19.56 5.05 2.54
N LEU A 208 18.73 5.20 3.57
CA LEU A 208 18.85 6.23 4.60
C LEU A 208 18.85 5.53 5.97
N ASP A 209 19.87 5.78 6.79
CA ASP A 209 20.04 5.17 8.11
C ASP A 209 19.91 3.63 8.13
N GLY A 210 20.41 2.96 7.08
CA GLY A 210 20.39 1.51 6.94
C GLY A 210 19.06 0.91 6.47
N ILE A 211 18.07 1.74 6.14
CA ILE A 211 16.78 1.33 5.58
C ILE A 211 16.69 1.79 4.13
N GLU A 212 16.41 0.88 3.21
CA GLU A 212 16.10 1.19 1.82
C GLU A 212 14.65 1.68 1.72
N TYR A 213 14.47 2.92 1.32
CA TYR A 213 13.16 3.51 1.03
C TYR A 213 12.90 3.55 -0.46
N ARG A 214 11.68 3.23 -0.88
CA ARG A 214 11.29 3.28 -2.29
C ARG A 214 9.83 3.65 -2.47
N LEU A 215 9.59 4.64 -3.32
CA LEU A 215 8.25 5.01 -3.77
C LEU A 215 7.73 3.97 -4.78
N ILE A 216 6.46 3.57 -4.62
CA ILE A 216 5.78 2.61 -5.48
C ILE A 216 4.39 3.09 -5.93
N SER A 217 4.17 4.40 -6.02
CA SER A 217 2.95 4.97 -6.62
C SER A 217 2.84 4.55 -8.09
N ALA A 218 1.62 4.26 -8.53
CA ALA A 218 1.36 3.70 -9.86
C ALA A 218 1.90 4.56 -11.00
N ASP A 219 1.68 5.87 -10.95
CA ASP A 219 2.22 6.81 -11.94
C ASP A 219 3.74 6.90 -11.91
N GLY A 220 4.33 6.88 -10.71
CA GLY A 220 5.79 6.84 -10.52
C GLY A 220 6.44 5.58 -11.08
N LEU A 221 5.72 4.47 -11.09
CA LEU A 221 6.14 3.20 -11.70
C LEU A 221 5.71 3.05 -13.18
N GLY A 222 5.09 4.07 -13.76
CA GLY A 222 4.54 4.00 -15.11
C GLY A 222 3.47 2.91 -15.24
N PHE A 223 2.66 2.69 -14.19
CA PHE A 223 1.60 1.66 -14.10
C PHE A 223 2.11 0.23 -14.30
N CYS A 224 3.33 -0.03 -13.86
CA CYS A 224 3.98 -1.33 -13.98
C CYS A 224 4.33 -1.84 -12.57
N PRO A 225 3.68 -2.90 -12.05
CA PRO A 225 4.00 -3.43 -10.73
C PRO A 225 5.47 -3.76 -10.57
N LEU A 226 6.08 -3.30 -9.48
CA LEU A 226 7.48 -3.49 -9.17
C LEU A 226 7.71 -4.91 -8.64
N LYS A 227 8.54 -5.70 -9.29
CA LYS A 227 8.99 -6.99 -8.75
C LYS A 227 9.95 -6.76 -7.61
N LEU A 228 9.68 -7.38 -6.46
CA LEU A 228 10.56 -7.33 -5.29
C LEU A 228 11.60 -8.45 -5.37
N GLY A 229 12.86 -8.12 -5.06
CA GLY A 229 13.95 -9.08 -4.89
C GLY A 229 14.17 -9.32 -3.39
N PHE A 230 14.12 -10.57 -2.94
CA PHE A 230 14.44 -10.99 -1.57
C PHE A 230 14.90 -12.43 -1.57
#